data_669c9b27c019434f45448eaa33ef07e7
#
_entry.id   669c9b27c019434f45448eaa33ef07e7
#
_cell.length_a   1.000
_cell.length_b   1.000
_cell.length_c   1.000
_cell.angle_alpha   90.00
_cell.angle_beta   90.00
_cell.angle_gamma   90.00
#
_symmetry.space_group_name_H-M   'P 1'
#
loop_
_entity.id
_entity.type
_entity.pdbx_description
1 polymer ?
#
loop_
_entity_poly.entity_id
_entity_poly.type
_entity_poly.pdbx_seq_one_letter_code
_entity_poly.pdbx_strand_id
1 'polypeptide(L)'
;MEAVLTGIPPEGSSPVPGGAGAEMREIFRQYDELLQQADVDRTAVVSVRLYLQEVVRDIAEVNQIYREYFGSHPPNRRAYGVDLQTGMLVEAALVAELF
;
A
#
# COMPACT_ATOMS: atom_id res chain seq x y z
N MET A 1 -5.94 14.12 14.61
CA MET A 1 -6.99 13.68 13.67
C MET A 1 -6.44 12.56 12.80
N GLU A 2 -7.22 11.53 12.60
CA GLU A 2 -6.85 10.44 11.70
C GLU A 2 -7.53 10.60 10.35
N ALA A 3 -6.83 10.21 9.31
CA ALA A 3 -7.41 10.10 7.98
C ALA A 3 -7.08 8.75 7.39
N VAL A 4 -8.03 8.16 6.69
CA VAL A 4 -7.83 6.91 5.96
C VAL A 4 -7.52 7.25 4.51
N LEU A 5 -6.34 6.81 4.06
CA LEU A 5 -5.91 6.97 2.68
C LEU A 5 -5.89 5.59 2.04
N THR A 6 -6.48 5.47 0.85
CA THR A 6 -6.52 4.20 0.13
C THR A 6 -5.73 4.33 -1.15
N GLY A 7 -4.72 3.48 -1.31
CA GLY A 7 -3.96 3.40 -2.54
C GLY A 7 -4.31 2.13 -3.29
N ILE A 8 -4.66 2.28 -4.55
CA ILE A 8 -4.92 1.18 -5.48
C ILE A 8 -4.21 1.50 -6.79
N PRO A 9 -3.98 0.50 -7.66
CA PRO A 9 -3.51 0.80 -9.01
C PRO A 9 -4.42 1.79 -9.70
N PRO A 10 -3.91 2.60 -10.65
CA PRO A 10 -4.71 3.64 -11.29
C PRO A 10 -6.04 3.13 -11.81
N GLU A 11 -7.12 3.84 -11.48
CA GLU A 11 -8.46 3.46 -11.88
C GLU A 11 -8.61 3.52 -13.40
N GLY A 12 -9.35 2.57 -13.96
CA GLY A 12 -9.63 2.51 -15.38
C GLY A 12 -8.45 2.04 -16.22
N SER A 13 -7.32 1.75 -15.59
CA SER A 13 -6.16 1.22 -16.27
C SER A 13 -5.97 -0.24 -15.92
N SER A 14 -5.22 -0.95 -16.77
CA SER A 14 -4.72 -2.26 -16.39
C SER A 14 -3.77 -2.10 -15.21
N PRO A 15 -3.64 -3.12 -14.35
CA PRO A 15 -2.63 -3.10 -13.31
C PRO A 15 -1.26 -2.78 -13.92
N VAL A 16 -0.41 -2.08 -13.16
CA VAL A 16 0.92 -1.79 -13.67
C VAL A 16 1.67 -3.09 -13.95
N PRO A 17 2.42 -3.16 -15.06
CA PRO A 17 3.18 -4.36 -15.37
C PRO A 17 4.24 -4.66 -14.32
N GLY A 18 4.54 -5.93 -14.10
CA GLY A 18 5.61 -6.32 -13.20
C GLY A 18 5.13 -7.06 -11.95
N GLY A 19 3.85 -7.36 -11.84
CA GLY A 19 3.29 -8.17 -10.77
C GLY A 19 3.02 -7.40 -9.49
N ALA A 20 2.84 -8.13 -8.39
CA ALA A 20 2.44 -7.55 -7.10
C ALA A 20 3.44 -6.52 -6.58
N GLY A 21 4.73 -6.75 -6.77
CA GLY A 21 5.75 -5.81 -6.33
C GLY A 21 5.64 -4.47 -7.03
N ALA A 22 5.44 -4.49 -8.35
CA ALA A 22 5.27 -3.25 -9.11
C ALA A 22 3.99 -2.52 -8.70
N GLU A 23 2.90 -3.25 -8.47
CA GLU A 23 1.66 -2.65 -7.97
C GLU A 23 1.84 -2.02 -6.59
N MET A 24 2.58 -2.70 -5.69
CA MET A 24 2.85 -2.18 -4.36
C MET A 24 3.69 -0.88 -4.43
N ARG A 25 4.69 -0.83 -5.30
CA ARG A 25 5.50 0.38 -5.49
C ARG A 25 4.64 1.54 -5.99
N GLU A 26 3.72 1.28 -6.90
CA GLU A 26 2.79 2.30 -7.39
C GLU A 26 1.85 2.78 -6.29
N ILE A 27 1.36 1.88 -5.45
CA ILE A 27 0.54 2.25 -4.30
C ILE A 27 1.32 3.18 -3.36
N PHE A 28 2.57 2.85 -3.05
CA PHE A 28 3.38 3.70 -2.19
C PHE A 28 3.69 5.06 -2.83
N ARG A 29 3.86 5.09 -4.15
CA ARG A 29 4.01 6.36 -4.85
C ARG A 29 2.77 7.24 -4.66
N GLN A 30 1.58 6.65 -4.77
CA GLN A 30 0.33 7.36 -4.53
C GLN A 30 0.22 7.81 -3.06
N TYR A 31 0.66 6.98 -2.13
CA TYR A 31 0.66 7.35 -0.71
C TYR A 31 1.58 8.54 -0.45
N ASP A 32 2.75 8.57 -1.06
CA ASP A 32 3.65 9.73 -0.91
C ASP A 32 2.99 11.01 -1.40
N GLU A 33 2.26 10.96 -2.52
CA GLU A 33 1.51 12.13 -3.00
C GLU A 33 0.43 12.57 -2.01
N LEU A 34 -0.33 11.61 -1.49
CA LEU A 34 -1.41 11.91 -0.54
C LEU A 34 -0.86 12.48 0.78
N LEU A 35 0.22 11.91 1.29
CA LEU A 35 0.86 12.39 2.51
C LEU A 35 1.42 13.81 2.30
N GLN A 36 2.03 14.07 1.16
CA GLN A 36 2.55 15.39 0.82
C GLN A 36 1.43 16.42 0.74
N GLN A 37 0.29 16.07 0.13
CA GLN A 37 -0.86 16.96 0.06
C GLN A 37 -1.42 17.26 1.46
N ALA A 38 -1.29 16.33 2.38
CA ALA A 38 -1.72 16.50 3.77
C ALA A 38 -0.65 17.17 4.65
N ASP A 39 0.50 17.52 4.07
CA ASP A 39 1.62 18.16 4.74
C ASP A 39 2.21 17.30 5.86
N VAL A 40 2.26 15.99 5.65
CA VAL A 40 2.89 15.02 6.55
C VAL A 40 3.78 14.08 5.75
N ASP A 41 4.57 13.28 6.45
CA ASP A 41 5.44 12.28 5.82
C ASP A 41 5.06 10.86 6.29
N ARG A 42 5.88 9.88 5.91
CA ARG A 42 5.64 8.47 6.21
C ARG A 42 5.55 8.19 7.71
N THR A 43 6.17 9.01 8.55
CA THR A 43 6.14 8.81 10.00
C THR A 43 4.74 9.05 10.59
N ALA A 44 3.86 9.72 9.85
CA ALA A 44 2.47 9.92 10.27
C ALA A 44 1.62 8.67 10.11
N VAL A 45 2.09 7.66 9.38
CA VAL A 45 1.32 6.45 9.12
C VAL A 45 1.31 5.57 10.37
N VAL A 46 0.12 5.23 10.85
CA VAL A 46 -0.04 4.44 12.08
C VAL A 46 -0.44 2.99 11.80
N SER A 47 -1.10 2.72 10.69
CA SER A 47 -1.46 1.35 10.32
C SER A 47 -1.65 1.20 8.82
N VAL A 48 -1.41 -0.02 8.33
CA VAL A 48 -1.63 -0.38 6.92
C VAL A 48 -2.32 -1.73 6.86
N ARG A 49 -3.35 -1.83 6.03
CA ARG A 49 -3.95 -3.11 5.68
C ARG A 49 -3.64 -3.42 4.23
N LEU A 50 -3.14 -4.62 3.99
CA LEU A 50 -2.81 -5.10 2.65
C LEU A 50 -3.78 -6.21 2.26
N TYR A 51 -4.26 -6.13 1.03
CA TYR A 51 -5.16 -7.14 0.45
C TYR A 51 -4.47 -7.68 -0.79
N LEU A 52 -4.27 -9.00 -0.82
CA LEU A 52 -3.54 -9.65 -1.90
C LEU A 52 -4.41 -10.74 -2.54
N GLN A 53 -4.45 -10.73 -3.86
CA GLN A 53 -5.14 -11.79 -4.63
C GLN A 53 -4.44 -13.13 -4.45
N GLU A 54 -3.11 -13.15 -4.47
CA GLU A 54 -2.28 -14.34 -4.36
C GLU A 54 -1.33 -14.21 -3.18
N VAL A 55 -1.89 -14.24 -1.96
CA VAL A 55 -1.13 -13.89 -0.75
C VAL A 55 0.07 -14.82 -0.53
N VAL A 56 -0.10 -16.13 -0.73
CA VAL A 56 0.99 -17.08 -0.50
C VAL A 56 2.14 -16.85 -1.47
N ARG A 57 1.81 -16.57 -2.74
CA ARG A 57 2.82 -16.34 -3.76
C ARG A 57 3.54 -15.00 -3.57
N ASP A 58 2.82 -13.95 -3.22
CA ASP A 58 3.31 -12.58 -3.36
C ASP A 58 3.74 -11.93 -2.04
N ILE A 59 3.43 -12.53 -0.88
CA ILE A 59 3.63 -11.85 0.40
C ILE A 59 5.10 -11.53 0.69
N ALA A 60 6.03 -12.38 0.27
CA ALA A 60 7.45 -12.16 0.55
C ALA A 60 7.98 -10.92 -0.17
N GLU A 61 7.61 -10.75 -1.45
CA GLU A 61 8.00 -9.58 -2.22
C GLU A 61 7.35 -8.31 -1.69
N VAL A 62 6.07 -8.38 -1.37
CA VAL A 62 5.34 -7.23 -0.81
C VAL A 62 5.94 -6.82 0.53
N ASN A 63 6.31 -7.78 1.38
CA ASN A 63 6.96 -7.49 2.66
C ASN A 63 8.30 -6.78 2.48
N GLN A 64 9.09 -7.20 1.49
CA GLN A 64 10.36 -6.56 1.21
C GLN A 64 10.16 -5.08 0.83
N ILE A 65 9.22 -4.82 -0.07
CA ILE A 65 8.91 -3.45 -0.51
C ILE A 65 8.37 -2.62 0.64
N TYR A 66 7.54 -3.22 1.49
CA TYR A 66 7.01 -2.57 2.69
C TYR A 66 8.15 -2.11 3.62
N ARG A 67 9.12 -2.99 3.86
CA ARG A 67 10.28 -2.65 4.69
C ARG A 67 11.14 -1.56 4.07
N GLU A 68 11.33 -1.59 2.76
CA GLU A 68 12.07 -0.54 2.06
C GLU A 68 11.39 0.82 2.20
N TYR A 69 10.06 0.83 2.12
CA TYR A 69 9.29 2.06 2.18
C TYR A 69 9.31 2.68 3.58
N PHE A 70 9.05 1.89 4.61
CA PHE A 70 8.92 2.40 5.98
C PHE A 70 10.23 2.39 6.77
N GLY A 71 11.24 1.66 6.32
CA GLY A 71 12.53 1.62 7.00
C GLY A 71 12.47 0.87 8.32
N SER A 72 13.16 1.40 9.32
CA SER A 72 13.35 0.73 10.61
C SER A 72 12.16 0.86 11.57
N HIS A 73 11.18 1.69 11.25
CA HIS A 73 10.03 1.94 12.12
C HIS A 73 8.72 1.75 11.35
N PRO A 74 8.41 0.52 10.89
CA PRO A 74 7.18 0.29 10.15
C PRO A 74 5.95 0.43 11.05
N PRO A 75 4.83 0.93 10.51
CA PRO A 75 3.57 0.96 11.24
C PRO A 75 3.00 -0.45 11.41
N ASN A 76 1.99 -0.59 12.24
CA ASN A 76 1.25 -1.83 12.36
C ASN A 76 0.67 -2.23 11.00
N ARG A 77 0.74 -3.52 10.69
CA ARG A 77 0.28 -4.01 9.40
C ARG A 77 -0.47 -5.32 9.55
N ARG A 78 -1.52 -5.47 8.74
CA ARG A 78 -2.19 -6.75 8.53
C ARG A 78 -2.28 -7.02 7.03
N ALA A 79 -2.15 -8.28 6.64
CA ALA A 79 -2.27 -8.71 5.26
C ALA A 79 -3.34 -9.79 5.16
N TYR A 80 -4.18 -9.68 4.13
CA TYR A 80 -5.29 -10.60 3.90
C TYR A 80 -5.25 -11.13 2.49
N GLY A 81 -5.52 -12.43 2.32
CA GLY A 81 -5.78 -13.00 1.01
C GLY A 81 -7.26 -12.83 0.70
N VAL A 82 -7.59 -12.15 -0.39
CA VAL A 82 -8.97 -11.87 -0.79
C VAL A 82 -9.08 -11.87 -2.30
N ASP A 83 -10.30 -11.98 -2.81
CA ASP A 83 -10.55 -11.80 -4.23
C ASP A 83 -10.61 -10.32 -4.54
N LEU A 84 -9.73 -9.88 -5.43
CA LEU A 84 -9.67 -8.49 -5.89
C LEU A 84 -10.32 -8.37 -7.27
N GLN A 85 -10.46 -7.14 -7.74
CA GLN A 85 -10.95 -6.89 -9.09
C GLN A 85 -10.04 -7.54 -10.12
N THR A 86 -10.61 -7.89 -11.27
CA THR A 86 -9.89 -8.58 -12.33
C THR A 86 -8.58 -7.89 -12.67
N GLY A 87 -7.50 -8.65 -12.61
CA GLY A 87 -6.16 -8.18 -12.95
C GLY A 87 -5.40 -7.50 -11.84
N MET A 88 -6.05 -7.19 -10.71
CA MET A 88 -5.38 -6.56 -9.57
C MET A 88 -4.77 -7.62 -8.67
N LEU A 89 -3.56 -7.39 -8.21
CA LEU A 89 -2.86 -8.30 -7.30
C LEU A 89 -2.73 -7.76 -5.88
N VAL A 90 -2.75 -6.43 -5.71
CA VAL A 90 -2.58 -5.79 -4.41
C VAL A 90 -3.54 -4.61 -4.28
N GLU A 91 -4.11 -4.45 -3.09
CA GLU A 91 -4.82 -3.26 -2.69
C GLU A 91 -4.37 -2.93 -1.26
N ALA A 92 -4.34 -1.67 -0.90
CA ALA A 92 -3.90 -1.28 0.43
C ALA A 92 -4.71 -0.11 0.97
N ALA A 93 -4.93 -0.14 2.28
CA ALA A 93 -5.54 0.96 3.00
C ALA A 93 -4.58 1.42 4.10
N LEU A 94 -4.38 2.72 4.19
CA LEU A 94 -3.43 3.31 5.10
C LEU A 94 -4.17 4.29 6.01
N VAL A 95 -3.83 4.28 7.29
CA VAL A 95 -4.32 5.26 8.26
C VAL A 95 -3.14 6.12 8.70
N ALA A 96 -3.30 7.42 8.58
CA ALA A 96 -2.29 8.39 9.01
C ALA A 96 -2.90 9.38 9.99
N GLU A 97 -2.08 9.86 10.93
CA GLU A 97 -2.47 10.91 11.85
C GLU A 97 -2.11 12.26 11.26
N LEU A 98 -3.10 13.15 11.18
CA LEU A 98 -2.95 14.49 10.63
C LEU A 98 -3.17 15.52 11.73
N PHE A 99 -2.20 16.34 11.96
CA PHE A 99 -2.25 17.37 13.01
C PHE A 99 -2.12 18.77 12.45
#